data_6a150b811c1a8c65c78800a14247e6bc
#
_entry.id   6a150b811c1a8c65c78800a14247e6bc
#
_cell.length_a   1.000
_cell.length_b   1.000
_cell.length_c   1.000
_cell.angle_alpha   90.00
_cell.angle_beta   90.00
_cell.angle_gamma   90.00
#
_symmetry.space_group_name_H-M   'P 1'
#
loop_
_entity.id
_entity.type
_entity.pdbx_description
1 polymer ?
#
loop_
_entity_poly.entity_id
_entity_poly.type
_entity_poly.pdbx_seq_one_letter_code
_entity_poly.pdbx_strand_id
1 'polypeptide(L)'
;MTKASFRAAILLTSVSKMAFVVRSVSRHAKLRGGLLMNPKTVKKALKDAIQAMTDYKWLFSARPGKDNTRNRKFPFQKVIPFILAFRGGTLNHEIMDFFGLDPSAGTSSAFIQRRSTILPEAFESLFHDFSRSVDENKLYRGLRLLAVDGSDLQIAANPKDPDSYYPGVNGQRAYNLLHINAMYDLHQHIYVDALVQKSRKADESAALTAMVDRSAIESALLLADRGYESYNNLAHIQEKGWNFLIRIKDGTAGIASGLALPATDEFDVPFHLKLTNKQSNEIKELLKDKNHYKHITNTIRFDYLPRTSRKYDPAVFFELHFRIVRFPISDTACETIITNLDASAFPLHDIKRLYAMRWGIETSFRNLKHTLGLLHLHAKKVEFVLQEIFAKLTMYNFCELITQSVVIRQAQKTHTYKVNFSDAVHICRQFFLGDVPPPILEAMLMRYILPIRPGR
;
A
#
# COMPACT_ATOMS: atom_id res chain seq x y z
N MET A 1 7.00 -28.20 21.83
CA MET A 1 7.04 -27.18 20.76
C MET A 1 6.50 -27.79 19.49
N THR A 2 5.40 -27.32 18.96
CA THR A 2 4.77 -27.86 17.76
C THR A 2 5.52 -27.40 16.49
N LYS A 3 5.45 -28.19 15.41
CA LYS A 3 6.07 -27.85 14.11
C LYS A 3 5.66 -26.45 13.59
N ALA A 4 4.54 -25.92 14.03
CA ALA A 4 4.05 -24.57 13.71
C ALA A 4 4.84 -23.46 14.44
N SER A 5 5.18 -23.65 15.72
CA SER A 5 5.96 -22.67 16.49
C SER A 5 7.44 -22.64 16.04
N PHE A 6 7.97 -23.77 15.57
CA PHE A 6 9.33 -23.82 15.00
C PHE A 6 9.41 -23.13 13.62
N ARG A 7 8.34 -23.24 12.79
CA ARG A 7 8.22 -22.49 11.52
C ARG A 7 8.05 -21.00 11.74
N ALA A 8 7.27 -20.57 12.73
CA ALA A 8 7.10 -19.16 13.07
C ALA A 8 8.40 -18.53 13.60
N ALA A 9 9.18 -19.27 14.42
CA ALA A 9 10.49 -18.81 14.92
C ALA A 9 11.53 -18.72 13.80
N ILE A 10 11.53 -19.66 12.82
CA ILE A 10 12.40 -19.60 11.64
C ILE A 10 11.99 -18.44 10.72
N LEU A 11 10.69 -18.15 10.56
CA LEU A 11 10.18 -17.01 9.80
C LEU A 11 10.59 -15.67 10.43
N LEU A 12 10.46 -15.53 11.75
CA LEU A 12 10.89 -14.32 12.47
C LEU A 12 12.41 -14.09 12.40
N THR A 13 13.21 -15.14 12.50
CA THR A 13 14.67 -15.06 12.34
C THR A 13 15.10 -14.87 10.88
N SER A 14 14.33 -15.35 9.90
CA SER A 14 14.62 -15.12 8.47
C SER A 14 14.26 -13.69 8.05
N VAL A 15 13.15 -13.13 8.51
CA VAL A 15 12.77 -11.71 8.28
C VAL A 15 13.80 -10.78 8.90
N SER A 16 14.30 -11.07 10.11
CA SER A 16 15.37 -10.30 10.75
C SER A 16 16.72 -10.43 10.01
N LYS A 17 17.04 -11.61 9.50
CA LYS A 17 18.23 -11.85 8.66
C LYS A 17 18.06 -11.23 7.26
N MET A 18 16.88 -11.29 6.66
CA MET A 18 16.54 -10.57 5.43
C MET A 18 16.73 -9.05 5.60
N ALA A 19 16.23 -8.47 6.68
CA ALA A 19 16.42 -7.05 6.97
C ALA A 19 17.92 -6.66 7.11
N PHE A 20 18.75 -7.58 7.61
CA PHE A 20 20.20 -7.35 7.74
C PHE A 20 20.93 -7.46 6.38
N VAL A 21 20.61 -8.42 5.55
CA VAL A 21 21.20 -8.58 4.20
C VAL A 21 20.73 -7.45 3.28
N VAL A 22 19.45 -7.10 3.32
CA VAL A 22 18.88 -5.97 2.57
C VAL A 22 19.50 -4.63 3.00
N ARG A 23 19.77 -4.42 4.30
CA ARG A 23 20.51 -3.23 4.78
C ARG A 23 21.94 -3.14 4.25
N SER A 24 22.62 -4.27 4.03
CA SER A 24 23.98 -4.28 3.47
C SER A 24 24.01 -3.99 1.97
N VAL A 25 23.01 -4.43 1.22
CA VAL A 25 22.86 -4.14 -0.23
C VAL A 25 22.35 -2.72 -0.46
N SER A 26 21.43 -2.21 0.37
CA SER A 26 20.92 -0.82 0.27
C SER A 26 21.95 0.27 0.58
N ARG A 27 23.05 -0.03 1.27
CA ARG A 27 24.10 0.99 1.53
C ARG A 27 24.80 1.50 0.28
N HIS A 28 24.70 0.83 -0.85
CA HIS A 28 25.34 1.24 -2.13
C HIS A 28 24.40 1.99 -3.08
N ALA A 29 23.12 2.16 -2.78
CA ALA A 29 22.11 2.75 -3.68
C ALA A 29 21.49 4.07 -3.19
N LYS A 30 22.14 4.82 -2.29
CA LYS A 30 21.79 6.23 -2.10
C LYS A 30 22.31 7.03 -3.31
N LEU A 31 21.50 7.12 -4.35
CA LEU A 31 21.66 8.15 -5.37
C LEU A 31 21.47 9.51 -4.69
N ARG A 32 22.58 10.19 -4.43
CA ARG A 32 22.61 11.54 -3.87
C ARG A 32 22.02 12.52 -4.88
N GLY A 33 21.01 13.27 -4.44
CA GLY A 33 20.72 14.62 -4.92
C GLY A 33 20.10 14.72 -6.30
N GLY A 34 18.79 14.97 -6.37
CA GLY A 34 18.19 15.85 -7.39
C GLY A 34 18.25 15.45 -8.86
N LEU A 35 18.64 14.24 -9.24
CA LEU A 35 18.50 13.79 -10.62
C LEU A 35 17.03 13.42 -10.85
N LEU A 36 16.34 14.16 -11.70
CA LEU A 36 15.06 13.76 -12.27
C LEU A 36 15.13 12.30 -12.70
N MET A 37 14.26 11.46 -12.15
CA MET A 37 14.17 10.03 -12.48
C MET A 37 13.83 9.89 -13.97
N ASN A 38 14.82 9.58 -14.78
CA ASN A 38 14.60 9.31 -16.20
C ASN A 38 14.24 7.83 -16.43
N PRO A 39 13.62 7.47 -17.56
CA PRO A 39 13.20 6.10 -17.85
C PRO A 39 14.32 5.05 -17.78
N LYS A 40 15.56 5.40 -18.17
CA LYS A 40 16.71 4.48 -18.08
C LYS A 40 17.04 4.15 -16.62
N THR A 41 17.03 5.16 -15.74
CA THR A 41 17.30 4.98 -14.32
C THR A 41 16.25 4.10 -13.67
N VAL A 42 14.96 4.34 -13.96
CA VAL A 42 13.84 3.52 -13.43
C VAL A 42 13.96 2.07 -13.92
N LYS A 43 14.23 1.85 -15.22
CA LYS A 43 14.45 0.50 -15.77
C LYS A 43 15.64 -0.18 -15.14
N LYS A 44 16.75 0.54 -14.98
CA LYS A 44 17.96 0.02 -14.33
C LYS A 44 17.67 -0.39 -12.88
N ALA A 45 17.00 0.45 -12.10
CA ALA A 45 16.65 0.15 -10.71
C ALA A 45 15.84 -1.15 -10.57
N LEU A 46 14.84 -1.36 -11.44
CA LEU A 46 14.06 -2.60 -11.44
C LEU A 46 14.91 -3.82 -11.85
N LYS A 47 15.76 -3.68 -12.88
CA LYS A 47 16.68 -4.75 -13.29
C LYS A 47 17.71 -5.08 -12.20
N ASP A 48 18.26 -4.09 -11.53
CA ASP A 48 19.22 -4.27 -10.42
C ASP A 48 18.56 -5.00 -9.23
N ALA A 49 17.30 -4.64 -8.89
CA ALA A 49 16.54 -5.32 -7.83
C ALA A 49 16.28 -6.80 -8.19
N ILE A 50 15.92 -7.10 -9.45
CA ILE A 50 15.73 -8.48 -9.93
C ILE A 50 17.07 -9.25 -9.91
N GLN A 51 18.18 -8.60 -10.28
CA GLN A 51 19.51 -9.21 -10.25
C GLN A 51 19.94 -9.54 -8.82
N ALA A 52 19.81 -8.58 -7.89
CA ALA A 52 20.10 -8.80 -6.47
C ALA A 52 19.30 -9.99 -5.90
N MET A 53 18.00 -10.05 -6.22
CA MET A 53 17.18 -11.20 -5.85
C MET A 53 17.67 -12.52 -6.48
N THR A 54 18.15 -12.48 -7.71
CA THR A 54 18.68 -13.65 -8.43
C THR A 54 19.98 -14.16 -7.79
N ASP A 55 20.84 -13.25 -7.35
CA ASP A 55 22.12 -13.60 -6.69
C ASP A 55 21.86 -14.30 -5.35
N TYR A 56 20.77 -13.93 -4.65
CA TYR A 56 20.33 -14.54 -3.39
C TYR A 56 19.09 -15.44 -3.55
N LYS A 57 18.86 -16.04 -4.73
CA LYS A 57 17.66 -16.84 -5.06
C LYS A 57 17.35 -17.96 -4.07
N TRP A 58 18.33 -18.45 -3.32
CA TRP A 58 18.15 -19.47 -2.31
C TRP A 58 17.28 -19.00 -1.13
N LEU A 59 17.28 -17.69 -0.80
CA LEU A 59 16.40 -17.09 0.20
C LEU A 59 14.92 -17.12 -0.22
N PHE A 60 14.68 -17.06 -1.52
CA PHE A 60 13.35 -16.98 -2.14
C PHE A 60 12.87 -18.32 -2.71
N SER A 61 13.61 -19.40 -2.44
CA SER A 61 13.30 -20.76 -2.91
C SER A 61 12.56 -21.54 -1.84
N ALA A 62 11.49 -22.27 -2.23
CA ALA A 62 10.68 -23.08 -1.32
C ALA A 62 11.52 -24.16 -0.60
N ARG A 63 12.56 -24.66 -1.27
CA ARG A 63 13.54 -25.61 -0.70
C ARG A 63 14.95 -25.12 -1.04
N PRO A 64 15.57 -24.31 -0.15
CA PRO A 64 16.95 -23.85 -0.35
C PRO A 64 17.92 -25.00 -0.62
N GLY A 65 18.85 -24.80 -1.55
CA GLY A 65 19.84 -25.82 -1.96
C GLY A 65 19.31 -26.91 -2.89
N LYS A 66 17.99 -27.05 -3.07
CA LYS A 66 17.35 -28.01 -3.99
C LYS A 66 16.67 -27.33 -5.17
N ASP A 67 15.90 -26.28 -4.89
CA ASP A 67 15.16 -25.55 -5.90
C ASP A 67 16.03 -24.46 -6.54
N ASN A 68 15.75 -24.16 -7.82
CA ASN A 68 16.42 -23.11 -8.59
C ASN A 68 17.97 -23.28 -8.74
N THR A 69 18.50 -24.48 -8.53
CA THR A 69 19.94 -24.81 -8.65
C THR A 69 20.38 -25.10 -10.08
N ARG A 70 19.47 -25.60 -10.93
CA ARG A 70 19.76 -26.00 -12.32
C ARG A 70 19.17 -25.01 -13.32
N ASN A 71 19.92 -24.72 -14.39
CA ASN A 71 19.39 -24.00 -15.54
C ASN A 71 18.39 -24.86 -16.31
N ARG A 72 17.14 -24.40 -16.36
CA ARG A 72 16.04 -25.00 -17.10
C ARG A 72 15.41 -23.93 -18.00
N LYS A 73 14.38 -24.27 -18.80
CA LYS A 73 13.68 -23.35 -19.72
C LYS A 73 13.13 -22.11 -19.01
N PHE A 74 12.72 -22.23 -17.73
CA PHE A 74 12.32 -21.14 -16.84
C PHE A 74 13.28 -21.04 -15.66
N PRO A 75 14.50 -20.49 -15.81
CA PRO A 75 15.37 -20.22 -14.67
C PRO A 75 14.80 -19.08 -13.82
N PHE A 76 15.22 -18.97 -12.55
CA PHE A 76 14.71 -17.97 -11.60
C PHE A 76 14.70 -16.55 -12.19
N GLN A 77 15.80 -16.13 -12.81
CA GLN A 77 15.96 -14.81 -13.44
C GLN A 77 15.02 -14.55 -14.63
N LYS A 78 14.37 -15.55 -15.22
CA LYS A 78 13.36 -15.40 -16.27
C LYS A 78 11.93 -15.44 -15.72
N VAL A 79 11.68 -16.20 -14.62
CA VAL A 79 10.35 -16.31 -14.03
C VAL A 79 9.89 -14.98 -13.47
N ILE A 80 10.76 -14.21 -12.81
CA ILE A 80 10.41 -12.93 -12.21
C ILE A 80 9.97 -11.92 -13.27
N PRO A 81 10.79 -11.58 -14.30
CA PRO A 81 10.37 -10.67 -15.37
C PRO A 81 9.13 -11.15 -16.13
N PHE A 82 8.98 -12.46 -16.29
CA PHE A 82 7.83 -13.03 -17.00
C PHE A 82 6.52 -12.74 -16.24
N ILE A 83 6.48 -12.96 -14.91
CA ILE A 83 5.29 -12.66 -14.10
C ILE A 83 5.03 -11.14 -14.04
N LEU A 84 6.07 -10.31 -13.95
CA LEU A 84 5.93 -8.84 -14.04
C LEU A 84 5.27 -8.40 -15.36
N ALA A 85 5.57 -9.08 -16.45
CA ALA A 85 5.08 -8.75 -17.79
C ALA A 85 3.64 -9.22 -18.08
N PHE A 86 2.99 -9.99 -17.23
CA PHE A 86 1.65 -10.53 -17.43
C PHE A 86 0.62 -9.46 -17.81
N ARG A 87 -0.13 -9.72 -18.91
CA ARG A 87 -1.13 -8.80 -19.46
C ARG A 87 -2.57 -9.18 -19.11
N GLY A 88 -2.82 -10.43 -18.72
CA GLY A 88 -4.14 -10.96 -18.41
C GLY A 88 -4.73 -11.83 -19.53
N GLY A 89 -3.93 -12.24 -20.50
CA GLY A 89 -4.27 -13.26 -21.50
C GLY A 89 -4.26 -14.68 -20.95
N THR A 90 -4.33 -15.69 -21.80
CA THR A 90 -4.08 -17.07 -21.35
C THR A 90 -2.60 -17.27 -21.08
N LEU A 91 -2.25 -18.16 -20.14
CA LEU A 91 -0.84 -18.40 -19.82
C LEU A 91 -0.01 -18.86 -21.04
N ASN A 92 -0.61 -19.56 -21.99
CA ASN A 92 0.07 -19.93 -23.22
C ASN A 92 0.37 -18.70 -24.10
N HIS A 93 -0.57 -17.75 -24.22
CA HIS A 93 -0.33 -16.51 -24.95
C HIS A 93 0.77 -15.68 -24.27
N GLU A 94 0.75 -15.58 -22.94
CA GLU A 94 1.80 -14.88 -22.20
C GLU A 94 3.19 -15.49 -22.46
N ILE A 95 3.30 -16.84 -22.54
CA ILE A 95 4.55 -17.53 -22.88
C ILE A 95 4.97 -17.22 -24.33
N MET A 96 4.05 -17.30 -25.28
CA MET A 96 4.33 -16.99 -26.69
C MET A 96 4.84 -15.55 -26.86
N ASP A 97 4.18 -14.59 -26.22
CA ASP A 97 4.55 -13.17 -26.28
C ASP A 97 5.92 -12.91 -25.62
N PHE A 98 6.17 -13.52 -24.46
CA PHE A 98 7.42 -13.29 -23.73
C PHE A 98 8.64 -13.91 -24.40
N PHE A 99 8.47 -15.05 -25.07
CA PHE A 99 9.55 -15.76 -25.75
C PHE A 99 9.59 -15.50 -27.27
N GLY A 100 8.75 -14.58 -27.81
CA GLY A 100 8.78 -14.21 -29.21
C GLY A 100 8.41 -15.35 -30.16
N LEU A 101 7.41 -16.18 -29.78
CA LEU A 101 6.97 -17.36 -30.55
C LEU A 101 8.06 -18.43 -30.72
N ASP A 102 9.06 -18.48 -29.85
CA ASP A 102 10.11 -19.52 -29.86
C ASP A 102 9.50 -20.91 -29.59
N PRO A 103 9.54 -21.85 -30.57
CA PRO A 103 8.99 -23.19 -30.39
C PRO A 103 9.74 -24.02 -29.33
N SER A 104 10.96 -23.61 -28.97
CA SER A 104 11.73 -24.24 -27.91
C SER A 104 11.35 -23.75 -26.51
N ALA A 105 10.47 -22.75 -26.37
CA ALA A 105 10.00 -22.22 -25.11
C ALA A 105 9.38 -23.33 -24.23
N GLY A 106 9.41 -23.13 -22.92
CA GLY A 106 8.81 -24.10 -21.98
C GLY A 106 7.29 -24.03 -22.02
N THR A 107 6.63 -25.14 -21.70
CA THR A 107 5.17 -25.23 -21.61
C THR A 107 4.63 -24.52 -20.37
N SER A 108 3.32 -24.21 -20.34
CA SER A 108 2.61 -23.66 -19.17
C SER A 108 2.75 -24.58 -17.94
N SER A 109 2.73 -25.91 -18.12
CA SER A 109 2.98 -26.87 -17.03
C SER A 109 4.39 -26.75 -16.46
N ALA A 110 5.41 -26.63 -17.31
CA ALA A 110 6.79 -26.42 -16.86
C ALA A 110 6.97 -25.10 -16.12
N PHE A 111 6.29 -24.03 -16.57
CA PHE A 111 6.27 -22.75 -15.86
C PHE A 111 5.61 -22.87 -14.48
N ILE A 112 4.40 -23.48 -14.38
CA ILE A 112 3.68 -23.64 -13.11
C ILE A 112 4.53 -24.44 -12.10
N GLN A 113 5.19 -25.52 -12.55
CA GLN A 113 6.10 -26.30 -11.71
C GLN A 113 7.29 -25.45 -11.23
N ARG A 114 7.84 -24.60 -12.10
CA ARG A 114 8.95 -23.74 -11.73
C ARG A 114 8.50 -22.60 -10.80
N ARG A 115 7.39 -21.96 -11.11
CA ARG A 115 6.79 -20.92 -10.28
C ARG A 115 6.54 -21.41 -8.84
N SER A 116 6.09 -22.66 -8.66
CA SER A 116 5.82 -23.24 -7.34
C SER A 116 7.07 -23.43 -6.46
N THR A 117 8.27 -23.27 -7.03
CA THR A 117 9.52 -23.32 -6.27
C THR A 117 9.98 -21.94 -5.78
N ILE A 118 9.22 -20.88 -6.09
CA ILE A 118 9.52 -19.49 -5.69
C ILE A 118 8.49 -19.09 -4.62
N LEU A 119 8.98 -18.60 -3.49
CA LEU A 119 8.12 -18.09 -2.41
C LEU A 119 7.38 -16.83 -2.83
N PRO A 120 6.13 -16.60 -2.36
CA PRO A 120 5.41 -15.34 -2.60
C PRO A 120 6.16 -14.11 -2.13
N GLU A 121 6.87 -14.23 -1.01
CA GLU A 121 7.69 -13.18 -0.38
C GLU A 121 8.80 -12.64 -1.30
N ALA A 122 9.16 -13.39 -2.35
CA ALA A 122 10.07 -12.90 -3.39
C ALA A 122 9.52 -11.65 -4.10
N PHE A 123 8.24 -11.66 -4.44
CA PHE A 123 7.60 -10.54 -5.13
C PHE A 123 7.28 -9.38 -4.19
N GLU A 124 6.95 -9.67 -2.93
CA GLU A 124 6.79 -8.65 -1.89
C GLU A 124 8.13 -7.93 -1.65
N SER A 125 9.24 -8.68 -1.51
CA SER A 125 10.58 -8.13 -1.37
C SER A 125 10.97 -7.27 -2.59
N LEU A 126 10.71 -7.77 -3.81
CA LEU A 126 10.98 -7.03 -5.04
C LEU A 126 10.21 -5.70 -5.08
N PHE A 127 8.93 -5.72 -4.71
CA PHE A 127 8.11 -4.53 -4.65
C PHE A 127 8.70 -3.49 -3.69
N HIS A 128 9.08 -3.90 -2.48
CA HIS A 128 9.65 -2.99 -1.50
C HIS A 128 11.05 -2.49 -1.89
N ASP A 129 11.91 -3.37 -2.43
CA ASP A 129 13.27 -3.00 -2.82
C ASP A 129 13.25 -2.04 -4.00
N PHE A 130 12.42 -2.30 -5.02
CA PHE A 130 12.24 -1.40 -6.14
C PHE A 130 11.66 -0.06 -5.69
N SER A 131 10.56 -0.04 -4.93
CA SER A 131 9.91 1.19 -4.46
C SER A 131 10.87 2.07 -3.66
N ARG A 132 11.71 1.47 -2.79
CA ARG A 132 12.75 2.20 -2.04
C ARG A 132 13.88 2.73 -2.92
N SER A 133 14.28 1.98 -3.96
CA SER A 133 15.38 2.36 -4.85
C SER A 133 15.05 3.55 -5.75
N VAL A 134 13.75 3.78 -6.00
CA VAL A 134 13.24 4.87 -6.84
C VAL A 134 12.57 5.99 -6.04
N ASP A 135 12.75 5.98 -4.72
CA ASP A 135 12.16 6.97 -3.84
C ASP A 135 12.88 8.33 -3.96
N GLU A 136 12.18 9.34 -4.46
CA GLU A 136 12.65 10.72 -4.59
C GLU A 136 12.41 11.56 -3.33
N ASN A 137 11.74 10.99 -2.32
CA ASN A 137 11.40 11.67 -1.06
C ASN A 137 10.76 13.07 -1.29
N LYS A 138 9.76 13.15 -2.17
CA LYS A 138 9.03 14.38 -2.45
C LYS A 138 8.19 14.78 -1.24
N LEU A 139 8.46 15.98 -0.71
CA LEU A 139 7.81 16.47 0.50
C LEU A 139 6.87 17.64 0.20
N TYR A 140 5.79 17.71 0.94
CA TYR A 140 4.91 18.86 1.04
C TYR A 140 5.09 19.50 2.42
N ARG A 141 5.65 20.70 2.49
CA ARG A 141 5.97 21.38 3.77
C ARG A 141 6.71 20.47 4.77
N GLY A 142 7.68 19.68 4.29
CA GLY A 142 8.46 18.76 5.12
C GLY A 142 7.80 17.41 5.40
N LEU A 143 6.60 17.15 4.93
CA LEU A 143 5.83 15.93 5.15
C LEU A 143 5.66 15.12 3.87
N ARG A 144 5.83 13.81 3.92
CA ARG A 144 5.35 12.91 2.87
C ARG A 144 3.84 12.78 2.94
N LEU A 145 3.16 12.95 1.81
CA LEU A 145 1.70 12.77 1.76
C LEU A 145 1.38 11.32 1.40
N LEU A 146 0.87 10.57 2.38
CA LEU A 146 0.56 9.15 2.24
C LEU A 146 -0.94 8.93 2.39
N ALA A 147 -1.59 8.32 1.40
CA ALA A 147 -2.96 7.83 1.54
C ALA A 147 -2.96 6.35 1.86
N VAL A 148 -3.88 5.92 2.74
CA VAL A 148 -4.13 4.50 3.02
C VAL A 148 -5.58 4.18 2.69
N ASP A 149 -5.77 3.06 2.03
CA ASP A 149 -7.10 2.54 1.70
C ASP A 149 -7.06 1.02 1.51
N GLY A 150 -8.22 0.39 1.63
CA GLY A 150 -8.43 -1.03 1.41
C GLY A 150 -9.17 -1.32 0.10
N SER A 151 -8.93 -2.48 -0.49
CA SER A 151 -9.64 -2.88 -1.69
C SER A 151 -9.78 -4.40 -1.80
N ASP A 152 -11.03 -4.85 -2.00
CA ASP A 152 -11.31 -6.26 -2.19
C ASP A 152 -10.91 -6.75 -3.58
N LEU A 153 -10.39 -7.98 -3.62
CA LEU A 153 -10.02 -8.70 -4.81
C LEU A 153 -10.67 -10.08 -4.82
N GLN A 154 -11.66 -10.26 -5.69
CA GLN A 154 -12.28 -11.56 -5.92
C GLN A 154 -11.33 -12.45 -6.72
N ILE A 155 -11.14 -13.69 -6.25
CA ILE A 155 -10.30 -14.70 -6.89
C ILE A 155 -11.10 -15.99 -7.10
N ALA A 156 -10.52 -16.92 -7.87
CA ALA A 156 -11.17 -18.19 -8.19
C ALA A 156 -11.53 -18.99 -6.93
N ALA A 157 -12.71 -19.62 -6.94
CA ALA A 157 -13.22 -20.40 -5.82
C ALA A 157 -12.27 -21.54 -5.41
N ASN A 158 -11.95 -21.60 -4.12
CA ASN A 158 -11.20 -22.65 -3.46
C ASN A 158 -11.79 -22.95 -2.08
N PRO A 159 -12.71 -23.92 -1.95
CA PRO A 159 -13.33 -24.27 -0.67
C PRO A 159 -12.35 -24.78 0.39
N LYS A 160 -11.12 -25.18 -0.01
CA LYS A 160 -10.07 -25.64 0.91
C LYS A 160 -9.39 -24.48 1.66
N ASP A 161 -9.72 -23.23 1.31
CA ASP A 161 -9.26 -22.04 2.00
C ASP A 161 -10.44 -21.30 2.66
N PRO A 162 -10.91 -21.77 3.83
CA PRO A 162 -12.11 -21.24 4.48
C PRO A 162 -11.98 -19.79 4.91
N ASP A 163 -10.77 -19.29 5.14
CA ASP A 163 -10.51 -17.93 5.61
C ASP A 163 -10.76 -16.87 4.52
N SER A 164 -10.87 -17.28 3.27
CA SER A 164 -11.18 -16.39 2.14
C SER A 164 -12.40 -16.85 1.32
N TYR A 165 -12.94 -18.04 1.59
CA TYR A 165 -14.00 -18.65 0.79
C TYR A 165 -15.40 -18.10 1.14
N TYR A 166 -16.17 -17.78 0.10
CA TYR A 166 -17.58 -17.42 0.16
C TYR A 166 -18.38 -18.39 -0.70
N PRO A 167 -19.32 -19.16 -0.11
CA PRO A 167 -20.23 -20.00 -0.87
C PRO A 167 -21.16 -19.13 -1.71
N GLY A 168 -21.53 -19.61 -2.87
CA GLY A 168 -22.54 -18.93 -3.70
C GLY A 168 -23.89 -18.91 -3.00
N VAL A 169 -24.59 -17.80 -3.09
CA VAL A 169 -25.92 -17.57 -2.54
C VAL A 169 -26.82 -17.03 -3.64
N ASN A 170 -28.07 -17.44 -3.69
CA ASN A 170 -29.07 -16.92 -4.65
C ASN A 170 -28.64 -17.00 -6.13
N GLY A 171 -28.04 -18.13 -6.56
CA GLY A 171 -27.56 -18.31 -7.94
C GLY A 171 -26.22 -17.71 -8.27
N GLN A 172 -25.59 -17.01 -7.35
CA GLN A 172 -24.22 -16.55 -7.51
C GLN A 172 -23.23 -17.70 -7.40
N ARG A 173 -22.13 -17.64 -8.19
CA ARG A 173 -21.06 -18.62 -8.09
C ARG A 173 -20.22 -18.38 -6.83
N ALA A 174 -19.75 -19.47 -6.22
CA ALA A 174 -18.80 -19.39 -5.11
C ALA A 174 -17.49 -18.70 -5.55
N TYR A 175 -16.86 -17.98 -4.64
CA TYR A 175 -15.59 -17.28 -4.86
C TYR A 175 -14.76 -17.23 -3.59
N ASN A 176 -13.49 -16.87 -3.72
CA ASN A 176 -12.67 -16.46 -2.61
C ASN A 176 -12.38 -14.94 -2.72
N LEU A 177 -12.17 -14.30 -1.59
CA LEU A 177 -11.94 -12.87 -1.51
C LEU A 177 -10.66 -12.59 -0.70
N LEU A 178 -9.76 -11.82 -1.28
CA LEU A 178 -8.62 -11.23 -0.60
C LEU A 178 -8.87 -9.74 -0.39
N HIS A 179 -8.32 -9.19 0.67
CA HIS A 179 -8.36 -7.77 0.97
C HIS A 179 -6.95 -7.19 0.90
N ILE A 180 -6.74 -6.20 0.04
CA ILE A 180 -5.46 -5.51 -0.16
C ILE A 180 -5.55 -4.20 0.57
N ASN A 181 -4.75 -4.02 1.62
CA ASN A 181 -4.50 -2.72 2.23
C ASN A 181 -3.23 -2.14 1.60
N ALA A 182 -3.26 -0.88 1.18
CA ALA A 182 -2.11 -0.26 0.55
C ALA A 182 -1.85 1.14 1.09
N MET A 183 -0.58 1.52 1.11
CA MET A 183 -0.11 2.86 1.41
C MET A 183 0.49 3.48 0.15
N TYR A 184 -0.03 4.63 -0.26
CA TYR A 184 0.21 5.27 -1.54
C TYR A 184 0.77 6.68 -1.34
N ASP A 185 1.89 6.98 -1.97
CA ASP A 185 2.44 8.33 -1.98
C ASP A 185 1.72 9.20 -3.02
N LEU A 186 1.06 10.25 -2.54
CA LEU A 186 0.23 11.13 -3.35
C LEU A 186 1.03 12.09 -4.24
N HIS A 187 2.32 12.32 -3.94
CA HIS A 187 3.19 13.17 -4.75
C HIS A 187 4.02 12.40 -5.78
N GLN A 188 4.44 11.18 -5.43
CA GLN A 188 5.17 10.32 -6.35
C GLN A 188 4.24 9.41 -7.15
N HIS A 189 2.95 9.32 -6.79
CA HIS A 189 1.96 8.44 -7.40
C HIS A 189 2.39 6.97 -7.42
N ILE A 190 3.03 6.49 -6.36
CA ILE A 190 3.49 5.10 -6.23
C ILE A 190 2.97 4.46 -4.94
N TYR A 191 2.80 3.16 -4.96
CA TYR A 191 2.58 2.38 -3.75
C TYR A 191 3.90 2.22 -3.00
N VAL A 192 3.93 2.60 -1.72
CA VAL A 192 5.11 2.50 -0.85
C VAL A 192 5.08 1.27 0.04
N ASP A 193 3.86 0.80 0.37
CA ASP A 193 3.64 -0.41 1.15
C ASP A 193 2.29 -1.05 0.79
N ALA A 194 2.17 -2.35 1.01
CA ALA A 194 0.93 -3.08 0.86
C ALA A 194 0.92 -4.33 1.74
N LEU A 195 -0.27 -4.70 2.24
CA LEU A 195 -0.52 -5.90 3.01
C LEU A 195 -1.78 -6.60 2.49
N VAL A 196 -1.64 -7.89 2.16
CA VAL A 196 -2.76 -8.69 1.62
C VAL A 196 -3.27 -9.64 2.69
N GLN A 197 -4.56 -9.58 2.98
CA GLN A 197 -5.23 -10.39 3.98
C GLN A 197 -6.30 -11.26 3.33
N LYS A 198 -6.63 -12.40 3.96
CA LYS A 198 -7.82 -13.17 3.62
C LYS A 198 -9.04 -12.45 4.17
N SER A 199 -10.06 -12.22 3.33
CA SER A 199 -11.14 -11.27 3.64
C SER A 199 -11.90 -11.58 4.93
N ARG A 200 -12.11 -12.86 5.28
CA ARG A 200 -12.79 -13.22 6.54
C ARG A 200 -11.97 -12.93 7.81
N LYS A 201 -10.68 -12.65 7.65
CA LYS A 201 -9.74 -12.28 8.71
C LYS A 201 -9.12 -10.92 8.45
N ALA A 202 -9.70 -10.14 7.54
CA ALA A 202 -9.22 -8.81 7.25
C ALA A 202 -9.45 -7.89 8.45
N ASP A 203 -8.42 -7.12 8.77
CA ASP A 203 -8.43 -6.09 9.79
C ASP A 203 -7.62 -4.91 9.26
N GLU A 204 -8.33 -3.91 8.73
CA GLU A 204 -7.74 -2.72 8.13
C GLU A 204 -6.94 -1.90 9.14
N SER A 205 -7.41 -1.82 10.40
CA SER A 205 -6.69 -1.14 11.47
C SER A 205 -5.37 -1.82 11.80
N ALA A 206 -5.37 -3.16 11.90
CA ALA A 206 -4.14 -3.92 12.12
C ALA A 206 -3.17 -3.82 10.92
N ALA A 207 -3.70 -3.78 9.69
CA ALA A 207 -2.89 -3.57 8.49
C ALA A 207 -2.26 -2.17 8.47
N LEU A 208 -3.03 -1.13 8.81
CA LEU A 208 -2.53 0.24 8.93
C LEU A 208 -1.39 0.33 9.94
N THR A 209 -1.61 -0.13 11.19
CA THR A 209 -0.60 -0.06 12.24
C THR A 209 0.67 -0.81 11.85
N ALA A 210 0.54 -2.01 11.24
CA ALA A 210 1.69 -2.77 10.76
C ALA A 210 2.49 -2.04 9.67
N MET A 211 1.83 -1.35 8.72
CA MET A 211 2.50 -0.56 7.68
C MET A 211 3.16 0.70 8.26
N VAL A 212 2.52 1.38 9.21
CA VAL A 212 3.08 2.56 9.91
C VAL A 212 4.33 2.16 10.70
N ASP A 213 4.24 1.12 11.54
CA ASP A 213 5.32 0.71 12.44
C ASP A 213 6.57 0.26 11.67
N ARG A 214 6.39 -0.50 10.58
CA ARG A 214 7.52 -1.01 9.76
C ARG A 214 8.08 0.01 8.76
N SER A 215 7.41 1.14 8.56
CA SER A 215 7.84 2.14 7.59
C SER A 215 9.18 2.76 7.97
N ALA A 216 10.06 2.96 6.98
CA ALA A 216 11.32 3.69 7.12
C ALA A 216 11.18 5.20 6.84
N ILE A 217 9.97 5.68 6.52
CA ILE A 217 9.69 7.10 6.28
C ILE A 217 9.75 7.84 7.62
N GLU A 218 10.54 8.89 7.70
CA GLU A 218 10.79 9.63 8.94
C GLU A 218 9.62 10.57 9.29
N SER A 219 9.07 11.28 8.30
CA SER A 219 8.03 12.29 8.50
C SER A 219 6.96 12.19 7.43
N ALA A 220 5.69 12.03 7.85
CA ALA A 220 4.58 11.90 6.92
C ALA A 220 3.29 12.54 7.46
N LEU A 221 2.39 12.86 6.54
CA LEU A 221 0.98 13.09 6.79
C LEU A 221 0.20 11.92 6.18
N LEU A 222 -0.44 11.15 7.05
CA LEU A 222 -1.25 10.00 6.64
C LEU A 222 -2.71 10.42 6.48
N LEU A 223 -3.26 10.19 5.28
CA LEU A 223 -4.63 10.47 4.91
C LEU A 223 -5.42 9.17 4.83
N ALA A 224 -6.55 9.08 5.54
CA ALA A 224 -7.41 7.91 5.49
C ALA A 224 -8.89 8.29 5.59
N ASP A 225 -9.76 7.36 5.18
CA ASP A 225 -11.19 7.53 5.33
C ASP A 225 -11.68 7.17 6.74
N ARG A 226 -12.99 7.26 6.98
CA ARG A 226 -13.62 6.98 8.28
C ARG A 226 -13.54 5.51 8.72
N GLY A 227 -13.19 4.58 7.82
CA GLY A 227 -12.95 3.18 8.18
C GLY A 227 -11.76 3.02 9.11
N TYR A 228 -10.82 3.94 9.05
CA TYR A 228 -9.61 3.96 9.87
C TYR A 228 -9.74 4.77 11.17
N GLU A 229 -10.94 5.28 11.49
CA GLU A 229 -11.23 6.00 12.72
C GLU A 229 -11.06 5.11 13.95
N SER A 230 -9.91 5.18 14.61
CA SER A 230 -9.59 4.38 15.80
C SER A 230 -8.53 5.09 16.66
N TYR A 231 -8.72 5.10 17.98
CA TYR A 231 -7.71 5.62 18.90
C TYR A 231 -6.37 4.89 18.76
N ASN A 232 -6.39 3.58 18.52
CA ASN A 232 -5.17 2.80 18.32
C ASN A 232 -4.41 3.26 17.07
N ASN A 233 -5.11 3.51 15.97
CA ASN A 233 -4.50 4.01 14.75
C ASN A 233 -3.85 5.38 14.96
N LEU A 234 -4.57 6.31 15.63
CA LEU A 234 -4.05 7.63 15.93
C LEU A 234 -2.80 7.55 16.82
N ALA A 235 -2.81 6.65 17.83
CA ALA A 235 -1.69 6.45 18.73
C ALA A 235 -0.44 5.93 17.97
N HIS A 236 -0.57 4.91 17.10
CA HIS A 236 0.54 4.41 16.31
C HIS A 236 1.13 5.48 15.39
N ILE A 237 0.27 6.30 14.75
CA ILE A 237 0.72 7.38 13.87
C ILE A 237 1.46 8.45 14.69
N GLN A 238 0.92 8.84 15.85
CA GLN A 238 1.53 9.83 16.75
C GLN A 238 2.89 9.34 17.29
N GLU A 239 2.96 8.10 17.78
CA GLU A 239 4.20 7.50 18.30
C GLU A 239 5.27 7.32 17.21
N LYS A 240 4.85 7.16 15.94
CA LYS A 240 5.75 7.17 14.79
C LYS A 240 6.33 8.56 14.51
N GLY A 241 5.82 9.61 15.14
CA GLY A 241 6.16 11.00 14.84
C GLY A 241 5.51 11.51 13.55
N TRP A 242 4.47 10.84 13.07
CA TRP A 242 3.74 11.24 11.87
C TRP A 242 2.52 12.09 12.22
N ASN A 243 2.04 12.80 11.21
CA ASN A 243 0.77 13.50 11.26
C ASN A 243 -0.33 12.64 10.61
N PHE A 244 -1.58 12.91 11.01
CA PHE A 244 -2.75 12.25 10.44
C PHE A 244 -3.81 13.26 9.99
N LEU A 245 -4.59 12.87 9.00
CA LEU A 245 -5.74 13.57 8.46
C LEU A 245 -6.80 12.51 8.12
N ILE A 246 -7.66 12.19 9.09
CA ILE A 246 -8.60 11.07 8.98
C ILE A 246 -10.02 11.59 9.10
N ARG A 247 -10.89 11.17 8.16
CA ARG A 247 -12.32 11.43 8.27
C ARG A 247 -12.90 10.65 9.42
N ILE A 248 -13.79 11.29 10.18
CA ILE A 248 -14.48 10.66 11.30
C ILE A 248 -15.99 10.66 11.09
N LYS A 249 -16.70 9.85 11.88
CA LYS A 249 -18.17 9.81 11.87
C LYS A 249 -18.72 11.06 12.49
N ASP A 250 -19.76 11.62 11.87
CA ASP A 250 -20.53 12.70 12.44
C ASP A 250 -21.47 12.19 13.57
N GLY A 251 -21.74 13.05 14.53
CA GLY A 251 -22.75 12.83 15.57
C GLY A 251 -22.23 12.09 16.81
N THR A 252 -23.09 11.26 17.41
CA THR A 252 -22.88 10.63 18.71
C THR A 252 -22.04 9.34 18.68
N ALA A 253 -21.56 8.93 17.52
CA ALA A 253 -20.74 7.74 17.34
C ALA A 253 -19.27 8.09 17.06
N GLY A 254 -18.37 7.15 17.30
CA GLY A 254 -16.94 7.29 17.00
C GLY A 254 -16.15 8.14 18.00
N ILE A 255 -15.03 8.67 17.56
CA ILE A 255 -14.09 9.45 18.39
C ILE A 255 -14.72 10.77 18.87
N ALA A 256 -15.51 11.41 18.05
CA ALA A 256 -16.21 12.66 18.38
C ALA A 256 -17.27 12.51 19.51
N SER A 257 -17.67 11.27 19.80
CA SER A 257 -18.71 10.99 20.81
C SER A 257 -18.32 11.47 22.20
N GLY A 258 -19.13 12.40 22.72
CA GLY A 258 -19.00 12.97 24.06
C GLY A 258 -18.06 14.16 24.14
N LEU A 259 -17.42 14.57 23.05
CA LEU A 259 -16.66 15.83 22.98
C LEU A 259 -17.60 17.01 22.81
N ALA A 260 -17.27 18.15 23.43
CA ALA A 260 -18.02 19.41 23.28
C ALA A 260 -17.65 20.06 21.95
N LEU A 261 -18.40 19.73 20.91
CA LEU A 261 -18.26 20.30 19.58
C LEU A 261 -19.34 21.36 19.30
N PRO A 262 -19.01 22.45 18.57
CA PRO A 262 -20.00 23.43 18.13
C PRO A 262 -21.07 22.78 17.24
N ALA A 263 -22.31 23.29 17.35
CA ALA A 263 -23.43 22.85 16.51
C ALA A 263 -23.47 23.59 15.15
N THR A 264 -22.31 24.05 14.64
CA THR A 264 -22.18 24.79 13.40
C THR A 264 -21.64 23.87 12.28
N ASP A 265 -21.86 24.25 11.02
CA ASP A 265 -21.38 23.54 9.86
C ASP A 265 -19.87 23.71 9.64
N GLU A 266 -19.29 24.73 10.26
CA GLU A 266 -17.85 24.97 10.21
C GLU A 266 -17.29 25.24 11.60
N PHE A 267 -16.25 24.49 11.98
CA PHE A 267 -15.48 24.69 13.21
C PHE A 267 -14.09 24.04 13.13
N ASP A 268 -13.21 24.47 14.03
CA ASP A 268 -11.86 23.93 14.23
C ASP A 268 -11.55 23.98 15.72
N VAL A 269 -11.61 22.83 16.41
CA VAL A 269 -11.53 22.75 17.87
C VAL A 269 -10.41 21.80 18.28
N PRO A 270 -9.41 22.28 19.05
CA PRO A 270 -8.34 21.44 19.56
C PRO A 270 -8.78 20.63 20.79
N PHE A 271 -8.22 19.45 20.94
CA PHE A 271 -8.40 18.54 22.06
C PHE A 271 -7.08 17.96 22.53
N HIS A 272 -7.00 17.75 23.85
CA HIS A 272 -5.96 16.99 24.48
C HIS A 272 -6.62 15.91 25.34
N LEU A 273 -6.68 14.67 24.81
CA LEU A 273 -7.33 13.55 25.48
C LEU A 273 -6.32 12.65 26.19
N LYS A 274 -6.61 12.33 27.45
CA LYS A 274 -5.92 11.32 28.27
C LYS A 274 -6.73 10.02 28.26
N LEU A 275 -6.22 9.02 27.55
CA LEU A 275 -6.86 7.72 27.38
C LEU A 275 -6.42 6.80 28.53
N THR A 276 -7.34 6.07 29.15
CA THR A 276 -7.04 5.07 30.17
C THR A 276 -8.01 3.89 30.11
N ASN A 277 -7.56 2.71 30.49
CA ASN A 277 -8.42 1.53 30.66
C ASN A 277 -8.80 1.27 32.14
N LYS A 278 -8.42 2.14 33.04
CA LYS A 278 -8.70 2.03 34.49
C LYS A 278 -10.08 2.61 34.83
N GLN A 279 -10.73 2.01 35.86
CA GLN A 279 -12.04 2.43 36.37
C GLN A 279 -12.09 2.49 37.90
N SER A 280 -11.02 2.97 38.55
CA SER A 280 -11.10 3.29 39.99
C SER A 280 -12.10 4.42 40.26
N ASN A 281 -12.55 4.60 41.48
CA ASN A 281 -13.49 5.68 41.82
C ASN A 281 -12.93 7.06 41.44
N GLU A 282 -11.66 7.29 41.71
CA GLU A 282 -10.94 8.51 41.35
C GLU A 282 -10.96 8.73 39.80
N ILE A 283 -10.68 7.68 39.02
CA ILE A 283 -10.70 7.77 37.57
C ILE A 283 -12.11 8.00 37.05
N LYS A 284 -13.15 7.41 37.66
CA LYS A 284 -14.54 7.67 37.26
C LYS A 284 -14.94 9.13 37.41
N GLU A 285 -14.40 9.81 38.45
CA GLU A 285 -14.62 11.26 38.61
C GLU A 285 -13.94 12.05 37.46
N LEU A 286 -12.69 11.71 37.10
CA LEU A 286 -11.99 12.33 35.95
C LEU A 286 -12.72 12.07 34.62
N LEU A 287 -13.27 10.89 34.44
CA LEU A 287 -13.99 10.52 33.21
C LEU A 287 -15.34 11.26 33.02
N LYS A 288 -15.82 12.01 34.02
CA LYS A 288 -16.95 12.95 33.84
C LYS A 288 -16.59 14.08 32.88
N ASP A 289 -15.35 14.50 32.90
CA ASP A 289 -14.80 15.47 31.93
C ASP A 289 -14.40 14.76 30.64
N LYS A 290 -15.37 14.63 29.75
CA LYS A 290 -15.22 13.92 28.46
C LYS A 290 -14.32 14.64 27.45
N ASN A 291 -14.02 15.94 27.66
CA ASN A 291 -13.14 16.71 26.80
C ASN A 291 -11.65 16.43 27.07
N HIS A 292 -11.33 15.96 28.27
CA HIS A 292 -9.94 15.68 28.65
C HIS A 292 -9.66 14.20 28.96
N TYR A 293 -10.69 13.40 29.27
CA TYR A 293 -10.51 12.01 29.67
C TYR A 293 -11.42 11.06 28.91
N LYS A 294 -10.87 9.93 28.47
CA LYS A 294 -11.62 8.88 27.77
C LYS A 294 -11.25 7.49 28.29
N HIS A 295 -12.27 6.71 28.60
CA HIS A 295 -12.09 5.31 28.94
C HIS A 295 -12.01 4.45 27.67
N ILE A 296 -10.96 3.64 27.55
CA ILE A 296 -10.79 2.60 26.54
C ILE A 296 -11.18 1.26 27.14
N THR A 297 -12.24 0.65 26.63
CA THR A 297 -12.69 -0.66 27.13
C THR A 297 -11.73 -1.76 26.72
N ASN A 298 -11.61 -2.82 27.52
CA ASN A 298 -10.74 -3.96 27.23
C ASN A 298 -11.14 -4.73 25.95
N THR A 299 -12.34 -4.47 25.41
CA THR A 299 -12.82 -5.03 24.13
C THR A 299 -12.26 -4.29 22.91
N ILE A 300 -11.77 -3.06 23.09
CA ILE A 300 -11.15 -2.25 22.05
C ILE A 300 -9.64 -2.47 22.12
N ARG A 301 -9.05 -2.85 20.99
CA ARG A 301 -7.59 -2.95 20.88
C ARG A 301 -6.97 -1.58 21.08
N PHE A 302 -6.04 -1.49 22.04
CA PHE A 302 -5.20 -0.32 22.25
C PHE A 302 -3.82 -0.77 22.76
N ASP A 303 -2.81 -0.59 21.93
CA ASP A 303 -1.50 -1.22 22.13
C ASP A 303 -0.59 -0.45 23.12
N TYR A 304 -0.95 0.77 23.50
CA TYR A 304 -0.16 1.67 24.39
C TYR A 304 -0.68 1.74 25.83
N LEU A 305 -1.64 0.90 26.19
CA LEU A 305 -2.09 0.74 27.57
C LEU A 305 -1.89 -0.70 28.04
N PRO A 306 -1.62 -0.95 29.34
CA PRO A 306 -1.48 -2.29 29.87
C PRO A 306 -2.73 -3.13 29.61
N ARG A 307 -2.61 -4.32 29.02
CA ARG A 307 -3.74 -5.23 28.76
C ARG A 307 -4.42 -5.73 30.03
N THR A 308 -3.66 -5.87 31.11
CA THR A 308 -4.15 -6.29 32.44
C THR A 308 -3.71 -5.25 33.46
N SER A 309 -4.67 -4.73 34.21
CA SER A 309 -4.40 -3.78 35.31
C SER A 309 -5.00 -4.35 36.60
N ARG A 310 -4.16 -4.58 37.59
CA ARG A 310 -4.64 -4.98 38.94
C ARG A 310 -5.27 -3.78 39.64
N LYS A 311 -6.16 -4.02 40.62
CA LYS A 311 -6.89 -2.97 41.34
C LYS A 311 -5.97 -1.88 41.90
N TYR A 312 -4.80 -2.27 42.39
CA TYR A 312 -3.84 -1.37 43.04
C TYR A 312 -2.72 -0.82 42.14
N ASP A 313 -2.68 -1.21 40.86
CA ASP A 313 -1.69 -0.63 39.95
C ASP A 313 -2.01 0.86 39.70
N PRO A 314 -1.00 1.73 39.55
CA PRO A 314 -1.24 3.14 39.26
C PRO A 314 -2.00 3.29 37.93
N ALA A 315 -2.77 4.37 37.84
CA ALA A 315 -3.43 4.70 36.57
C ALA A 315 -2.40 5.12 35.54
N VAL A 316 -2.46 4.50 34.35
CA VAL A 316 -1.64 4.86 33.18
C VAL A 316 -2.54 5.61 32.21
N PHE A 317 -2.04 6.72 31.71
CA PHE A 317 -2.70 7.51 30.69
C PHE A 317 -1.83 7.56 29.43
N PHE A 318 -2.48 7.43 28.27
CA PHE A 318 -1.89 7.75 26.98
C PHE A 318 -2.46 9.09 26.49
N GLU A 319 -1.60 10.02 26.10
CA GLU A 319 -2.01 11.36 25.69
C GLU A 319 -2.09 11.49 24.18
N LEU A 320 -3.26 11.89 23.68
CA LEU A 320 -3.50 12.21 22.27
C LEU A 320 -3.77 13.70 22.11
N HIS A 321 -3.01 14.32 21.21
CA HIS A 321 -3.17 15.70 20.81
C HIS A 321 -3.75 15.77 19.40
N PHE A 322 -4.91 16.37 19.23
CA PHE A 322 -5.56 16.51 17.92
C PHE A 322 -6.52 17.71 17.92
N ARG A 323 -7.00 18.03 16.75
CA ARG A 323 -8.14 18.94 16.56
C ARG A 323 -9.17 18.26 15.66
N ILE A 324 -10.44 18.63 15.86
CA ILE A 324 -11.54 18.21 15.01
C ILE A 324 -11.95 19.42 14.18
N VAL A 325 -11.89 19.24 12.87
CA VAL A 325 -12.17 20.26 11.87
C VAL A 325 -13.38 19.83 11.06
N ARG A 326 -14.40 20.68 11.00
CA ARG A 326 -15.61 20.47 10.20
C ARG A 326 -15.74 21.56 9.15
N PHE A 327 -16.17 21.19 7.94
CA PHE A 327 -16.41 22.13 6.86
C PHE A 327 -17.46 21.62 5.88
N PRO A 328 -18.25 22.51 5.23
CA PRO A 328 -19.19 22.12 4.21
C PRO A 328 -18.49 21.69 2.92
N ILE A 329 -19.00 20.62 2.31
CA ILE A 329 -18.60 20.14 0.97
C ILE A 329 -19.68 20.38 -0.08
N SER A 330 -20.93 20.55 0.36
CA SER A 330 -22.09 20.97 -0.42
C SER A 330 -23.10 21.68 0.50
N ASP A 331 -24.20 22.18 -0.06
CA ASP A 331 -25.26 22.84 0.71
C ASP A 331 -25.93 21.92 1.75
N THR A 332 -25.77 20.60 1.61
CA THR A 332 -26.43 19.60 2.47
C THR A 332 -25.48 18.64 3.17
N ALA A 333 -24.17 18.75 2.93
CA ALA A 333 -23.20 17.79 3.45
C ALA A 333 -21.93 18.47 3.97
N CYS A 334 -21.48 18.02 5.14
CA CYS A 334 -20.21 18.41 5.74
C CYS A 334 -19.26 17.23 5.83
N GLU A 335 -17.96 17.52 5.86
CA GLU A 335 -16.92 16.57 6.27
C GLU A 335 -16.37 16.97 7.62
N THR A 336 -16.14 15.95 8.46
CA THR A 336 -15.51 16.09 9.78
C THR A 336 -14.22 15.28 9.80
N ILE A 337 -13.13 15.96 10.09
CA ILE A 337 -11.76 15.45 10.01
C ILE A 337 -11.10 15.56 11.38
N ILE A 338 -10.40 14.52 11.81
CA ILE A 338 -9.48 14.56 12.93
C ILE A 338 -8.04 14.69 12.43
N THR A 339 -7.25 15.59 13.04
CA THR A 339 -5.86 15.83 12.64
C THR A 339 -5.03 16.32 13.82
N ASN A 340 -3.73 15.99 13.85
CA ASN A 340 -2.75 16.54 14.78
C ASN A 340 -1.87 17.64 14.11
N LEU A 341 -2.20 18.09 12.91
CA LEU A 341 -1.53 19.22 12.26
C LEU A 341 -1.78 20.52 13.05
N ASP A 342 -0.76 21.35 13.16
CA ASP A 342 -0.88 22.66 13.77
C ASP A 342 -1.82 23.58 12.96
N ALA A 343 -2.71 24.31 13.64
CA ALA A 343 -3.74 25.13 13.00
C ALA A 343 -3.14 26.36 12.30
N SER A 344 -2.07 26.94 12.82
CA SER A 344 -1.41 28.10 12.22
C SER A 344 -0.67 27.72 10.93
N ALA A 345 -0.03 26.55 10.92
CA ALA A 345 0.69 26.05 9.75
C ALA A 345 -0.25 25.45 8.69
N PHE A 346 -1.39 24.87 9.12
CA PHE A 346 -2.37 24.20 8.25
C PHE A 346 -3.81 24.68 8.58
N PRO A 347 -4.20 25.88 8.13
CA PRO A 347 -5.55 26.38 8.33
C PRO A 347 -6.60 25.53 7.57
N LEU A 348 -7.89 25.78 7.85
CA LEU A 348 -9.03 25.01 7.34
C LEU A 348 -8.98 24.77 5.82
N HIS A 349 -8.64 25.77 5.02
CA HIS A 349 -8.58 25.61 3.56
C HIS A 349 -7.50 24.63 3.10
N ASP A 350 -6.37 24.52 3.84
CA ASP A 350 -5.33 23.53 3.57
C ASP A 350 -5.83 22.12 3.93
N ILE A 351 -6.54 21.97 5.06
CA ILE A 351 -7.14 20.69 5.47
C ILE A 351 -8.09 20.17 4.40
N LYS A 352 -9.00 21.01 3.91
CA LYS A 352 -9.94 20.68 2.85
C LYS A 352 -9.22 20.23 1.56
N ARG A 353 -8.21 21.00 1.13
CA ARG A 353 -7.42 20.68 -0.06
C ARG A 353 -6.62 19.40 0.08
N LEU A 354 -5.92 19.21 1.21
CA LEU A 354 -5.14 18.01 1.47
C LEU A 354 -6.02 16.78 1.53
N TYR A 355 -7.16 16.85 2.22
CA TYR A 355 -8.05 15.69 2.31
C TYR A 355 -8.62 15.29 0.95
N ALA A 356 -8.92 16.25 0.08
CA ALA A 356 -9.35 15.96 -1.29
C ALA A 356 -8.30 15.16 -2.10
N MET A 357 -7.00 15.30 -1.80
CA MET A 357 -5.94 14.52 -2.47
C MET A 357 -6.02 13.02 -2.16
N ARG A 358 -6.66 12.61 -1.05
CA ARG A 358 -6.86 11.20 -0.69
C ARG A 358 -7.45 10.38 -1.84
N TRP A 359 -8.33 10.96 -2.66
CA TRP A 359 -8.92 10.28 -3.83
C TRP A 359 -7.89 9.74 -4.84
N GLY A 360 -6.62 10.17 -4.73
CA GLY A 360 -5.53 9.65 -5.55
C GLY A 360 -5.35 8.13 -5.40
N ILE A 361 -5.48 7.57 -4.19
CA ILE A 361 -5.35 6.12 -3.97
C ILE A 361 -6.51 5.34 -4.60
N GLU A 362 -7.75 5.85 -4.54
CA GLU A 362 -8.90 5.20 -5.18
C GLU A 362 -8.74 5.14 -6.71
N THR A 363 -8.22 6.23 -7.29
CA THR A 363 -7.88 6.28 -8.72
C THR A 363 -6.77 5.29 -9.06
N SER A 364 -5.75 5.16 -8.19
CA SER A 364 -4.66 4.20 -8.38
C SER A 364 -5.16 2.75 -8.31
N PHE A 365 -6.06 2.40 -7.38
CA PHE A 365 -6.69 1.08 -7.33
C PHE A 365 -7.51 0.76 -8.58
N ARG A 366 -8.22 1.76 -9.14
CA ARG A 366 -8.94 1.60 -10.42
C ARG A 366 -7.97 1.24 -11.53
N ASN A 367 -6.86 1.95 -11.65
CA ASN A 367 -5.81 1.67 -12.63
C ASN A 367 -5.16 0.29 -12.40
N LEU A 368 -4.87 -0.06 -11.16
CA LEU A 368 -4.30 -1.34 -10.79
C LEU A 368 -5.24 -2.50 -11.17
N LYS A 369 -6.54 -2.37 -10.85
CA LYS A 369 -7.56 -3.40 -11.13
C LYS A 369 -7.81 -3.57 -12.63
N HIS A 370 -8.06 -2.48 -13.34
CA HIS A 370 -8.54 -2.54 -14.72
C HIS A 370 -7.41 -2.42 -15.74
N THR A 371 -6.46 -1.51 -15.55
CA THR A 371 -5.41 -1.24 -16.54
C THR A 371 -4.22 -2.20 -16.41
N LEU A 372 -3.75 -2.43 -15.19
CA LEU A 372 -2.70 -3.43 -14.93
C LEU A 372 -3.24 -4.87 -14.97
N GLY A 373 -4.56 -5.05 -14.88
CA GLY A 373 -5.22 -6.35 -14.97
C GLY A 373 -5.16 -7.15 -13.65
N LEU A 374 -5.24 -6.48 -12.49
CA LEU A 374 -5.31 -7.19 -11.21
C LEU A 374 -6.57 -8.06 -11.09
N LEU A 375 -7.65 -7.75 -11.82
CA LEU A 375 -8.85 -8.59 -11.88
C LEU A 375 -8.68 -9.85 -12.74
N HIS A 376 -7.59 -9.96 -13.53
CA HIS A 376 -7.34 -11.05 -14.46
C HIS A 376 -6.08 -11.83 -14.04
N LEU A 377 -6.16 -12.51 -12.91
CA LEU A 377 -5.07 -13.33 -12.39
C LEU A 377 -5.03 -14.70 -13.08
N HIS A 378 -3.83 -15.18 -13.40
CA HIS A 378 -3.62 -16.49 -14.01
C HIS A 378 -3.71 -17.62 -12.98
N ALA A 379 -3.51 -17.28 -11.71
CA ALA A 379 -3.42 -18.23 -10.63
C ALA A 379 -4.74 -18.45 -9.89
N LYS A 380 -4.92 -19.67 -9.37
CA LYS A 380 -6.02 -20.03 -8.48
C LYS A 380 -5.54 -20.29 -7.05
N LYS A 381 -4.25 -20.64 -6.86
CA LYS A 381 -3.67 -20.84 -5.52
C LYS A 381 -3.26 -19.50 -4.94
N VAL A 382 -3.56 -19.29 -3.65
CA VAL A 382 -3.32 -18.01 -2.97
C VAL A 382 -1.86 -17.60 -3.04
N GLU A 383 -0.92 -18.54 -2.88
CA GLU A 383 0.52 -18.24 -2.96
C GLU A 383 0.93 -17.66 -4.32
N PHE A 384 0.33 -18.15 -5.41
CA PHE A 384 0.59 -17.63 -6.75
C PHE A 384 -0.16 -16.32 -7.01
N VAL A 385 -1.36 -16.18 -6.44
CA VAL A 385 -2.11 -14.92 -6.47
C VAL A 385 -1.30 -13.82 -5.80
N LEU A 386 -0.68 -14.07 -4.64
CA LEU A 386 0.19 -13.11 -3.96
C LEU A 386 1.39 -12.69 -4.83
N GLN A 387 2.03 -13.64 -5.52
CA GLN A 387 3.10 -13.31 -6.47
C GLN A 387 2.62 -12.32 -7.55
N GLU A 388 1.41 -12.56 -8.12
CA GLU A 388 0.85 -11.68 -9.16
C GLU A 388 0.43 -10.32 -8.60
N ILE A 389 -0.13 -10.24 -7.39
CA ILE A 389 -0.50 -8.97 -6.76
C ILE A 389 0.73 -8.07 -6.61
N PHE A 390 1.80 -8.56 -5.99
CA PHE A 390 3.02 -7.77 -5.79
C PHE A 390 3.75 -7.48 -7.11
N ALA A 391 3.68 -8.38 -8.09
CA ALA A 391 4.17 -8.10 -9.44
C ALA A 391 3.40 -6.94 -10.11
N LYS A 392 2.06 -6.90 -9.96
CA LYS A 392 1.23 -5.79 -10.49
C LYS A 392 1.50 -4.47 -9.76
N LEU A 393 1.69 -4.47 -8.44
CA LEU A 393 2.09 -3.29 -7.67
C LEU A 393 3.45 -2.77 -8.13
N THR A 394 4.43 -3.66 -8.33
CA THR A 394 5.76 -3.29 -8.85
C THR A 394 5.66 -2.66 -10.24
N MET A 395 4.88 -3.27 -11.15
CA MET A 395 4.69 -2.75 -12.51
C MET A 395 3.87 -1.45 -12.53
N TYR A 396 2.93 -1.27 -11.60
CA TYR A 396 2.24 0.00 -11.42
C TYR A 396 3.24 1.11 -11.12
N ASN A 397 4.07 0.94 -10.10
CA ASN A 397 5.09 1.92 -9.73
C ASN A 397 6.07 2.19 -10.89
N PHE A 398 6.50 1.15 -11.60
CA PHE A 398 7.35 1.29 -12.78
C PHE A 398 6.71 2.15 -13.87
N CYS A 399 5.43 1.89 -14.19
CA CYS A 399 4.71 2.63 -15.21
C CYS A 399 4.45 4.09 -14.81
N GLU A 400 4.06 4.34 -13.56
CA GLU A 400 3.83 5.69 -13.06
C GLU A 400 5.10 6.55 -13.10
N LEU A 401 6.23 6.04 -12.63
CA LEU A 401 7.50 6.77 -12.64
C LEU A 401 7.95 7.13 -14.06
N ILE A 402 7.79 6.21 -15.01
CA ILE A 402 8.10 6.49 -16.42
C ILE A 402 7.13 7.52 -16.99
N THR A 403 5.83 7.40 -16.71
CA THR A 403 4.80 8.32 -17.18
C THR A 403 5.04 9.73 -16.66
N GLN A 404 5.44 9.89 -15.39
CA GLN A 404 5.76 11.18 -14.78
C GLN A 404 7.05 11.81 -15.34
N SER A 405 7.98 11.02 -15.88
CA SER A 405 9.20 11.55 -16.49
C SER A 405 8.96 12.27 -17.83
N VAL A 406 7.78 12.09 -18.42
CA VAL A 406 7.42 12.70 -19.71
C VAL A 406 6.89 14.12 -19.50
N VAL A 407 7.61 15.09 -20.05
CA VAL A 407 7.22 16.50 -19.97
C VAL A 407 6.27 16.87 -21.11
N ILE A 408 5.00 17.09 -20.77
CA ILE A 408 4.01 17.58 -21.73
C ILE A 408 4.09 19.12 -21.78
N ARG A 409 4.54 19.68 -22.92
CA ARG A 409 4.52 21.14 -23.12
C ARG A 409 3.09 21.63 -23.28
N GLN A 410 2.60 22.38 -22.29
CA GLN A 410 1.21 22.87 -22.24
C GLN A 410 1.00 24.23 -22.90
N ALA A 411 2.06 25.03 -23.10
CA ALA A 411 1.99 26.45 -23.47
C ALA A 411 1.24 26.77 -24.78
N GLN A 412 1.01 25.80 -25.65
CA GLN A 412 0.30 25.98 -26.92
C GLN A 412 -1.00 25.17 -27.02
N LYS A 413 -1.48 24.62 -25.89
CA LYS A 413 -2.65 23.74 -25.86
C LYS A 413 -3.84 24.41 -25.20
N THR A 414 -5.02 24.22 -25.76
CA THR A 414 -6.29 24.73 -25.25
C THR A 414 -6.69 24.14 -23.91
N HIS A 415 -6.16 22.94 -23.58
CA HIS A 415 -6.46 22.20 -22.36
C HIS A 415 -5.18 21.68 -21.71
N THR A 416 -5.23 21.42 -20.41
CA THR A 416 -4.20 20.65 -19.72
C THR A 416 -4.28 19.17 -20.14
N TYR A 417 -3.17 18.56 -20.47
CA TYR A 417 -3.11 17.17 -20.93
C TYR A 417 -2.31 16.30 -19.96
N LYS A 418 -2.65 15.02 -19.91
CA LYS A 418 -1.89 13.96 -19.23
C LYS A 418 -1.69 12.78 -20.17
N VAL A 419 -0.69 11.96 -19.89
CA VAL A 419 -0.46 10.70 -20.60
C VAL A 419 -1.66 9.76 -20.36
N ASN A 420 -2.10 9.05 -21.40
CA ASN A 420 -3.07 7.98 -21.26
C ASN A 420 -2.41 6.78 -20.56
N PHE A 421 -2.78 6.54 -19.31
CA PHE A 421 -2.14 5.50 -18.50
C PHE A 421 -2.34 4.08 -19.07
N SER A 422 -3.46 3.80 -19.73
CA SER A 422 -3.71 2.49 -20.34
C SER A 422 -2.73 2.19 -21.47
N ASP A 423 -2.51 3.16 -22.36
CA ASP A 423 -1.52 3.02 -23.44
C ASP A 423 -0.09 3.01 -22.87
N ALA A 424 0.16 3.85 -21.86
CA ALA A 424 1.45 3.91 -21.18
C ALA A 424 1.86 2.56 -20.58
N VAL A 425 0.95 1.83 -19.95
CA VAL A 425 1.24 0.49 -19.39
C VAL A 425 1.71 -0.48 -20.47
N HIS A 426 1.08 -0.46 -21.66
CA HIS A 426 1.51 -1.30 -22.76
C HIS A 426 2.93 -0.91 -23.25
N ILE A 427 3.18 0.37 -23.46
CA ILE A 427 4.47 0.91 -23.89
C ILE A 427 5.57 0.62 -22.84
N CYS A 428 5.28 0.83 -21.57
CA CYS A 428 6.22 0.57 -20.46
C CYS A 428 6.60 -0.91 -20.36
N ARG A 429 5.65 -1.84 -20.59
CA ARG A 429 5.95 -3.28 -20.64
C ARG A 429 6.92 -3.63 -21.79
N GLN A 430 6.72 -3.06 -22.98
CA GLN A 430 7.65 -3.25 -24.09
C GLN A 430 9.04 -2.67 -23.76
N PHE A 431 9.06 -1.48 -23.17
CA PHE A 431 10.31 -0.87 -22.69
C PHE A 431 11.02 -1.73 -21.63
N PHE A 432 10.29 -2.31 -20.69
CA PHE A 432 10.87 -3.19 -19.67
C PHE A 432 11.53 -4.44 -20.26
N LEU A 433 10.84 -5.12 -21.20
CA LEU A 433 11.27 -6.38 -21.79
C LEU A 433 12.31 -6.20 -22.90
N GLY A 434 12.22 -5.13 -23.69
CA GLY A 434 13.03 -4.90 -24.89
C GLY A 434 14.05 -3.78 -24.73
N ASP A 435 14.78 -3.52 -25.81
CA ASP A 435 15.77 -2.44 -25.89
C ASP A 435 15.20 -1.21 -26.62
N VAL A 436 14.00 -0.78 -26.20
CA VAL A 436 13.39 0.45 -26.72
C VAL A 436 14.19 1.64 -26.23
N PRO A 437 14.76 2.49 -27.09
CA PRO A 437 15.48 3.69 -26.68
C PRO A 437 14.54 4.70 -26.00
N PRO A 438 14.97 5.43 -24.95
CA PRO A 438 14.14 6.43 -24.29
C PRO A 438 13.51 7.50 -25.18
N PRO A 439 14.15 8.02 -26.24
CA PRO A 439 13.50 8.97 -27.13
C PRO A 439 12.29 8.36 -27.87
N ILE A 440 12.35 7.07 -28.23
CA ILE A 440 11.21 6.37 -28.85
C ILE A 440 10.11 6.15 -27.81
N LEU A 441 10.47 5.74 -26.59
CA LEU A 441 9.52 5.61 -25.47
C LEU A 441 8.78 6.92 -25.23
N GLU A 442 9.50 8.03 -25.11
CA GLU A 442 8.94 9.37 -24.89
C GLU A 442 8.01 9.79 -26.03
N ALA A 443 8.44 9.62 -27.29
CA ALA A 443 7.63 9.92 -28.45
C ALA A 443 6.32 9.11 -28.49
N MET A 444 6.38 7.82 -28.12
CA MET A 444 5.20 6.98 -28.05
C MET A 444 4.25 7.41 -26.92
N LEU A 445 4.76 7.73 -25.73
CA LEU A 445 3.94 8.22 -24.61
C LEU A 445 3.29 9.58 -24.95
N MET A 446 4.02 10.47 -25.62
CA MET A 446 3.51 11.77 -26.06
C MET A 446 2.46 11.68 -27.18
N ARG A 447 2.45 10.62 -27.96
CA ARG A 447 1.42 10.35 -28.99
C ARG A 447 0.07 10.06 -28.36
N TYR A 448 0.04 9.45 -27.18
CA TYR A 448 -1.18 9.01 -26.49
C TYR A 448 -1.43 9.84 -25.23
N ILE A 449 -1.79 11.12 -25.40
CA ILE A 449 -2.17 12.03 -24.32
C ILE A 449 -3.66 12.32 -24.34
N LEU A 450 -4.24 12.56 -23.17
CA LEU A 450 -5.66 12.85 -22.97
C LEU A 450 -5.84 14.22 -22.31
N PRO A 451 -6.86 15.02 -22.72
CA PRO A 451 -7.18 16.25 -22.01
C PRO A 451 -7.72 15.94 -20.60
N ILE A 452 -7.27 16.73 -19.64
CA ILE A 452 -7.82 16.72 -18.28
C ILE A 452 -9.11 17.50 -18.30
N ARG A 453 -10.24 16.85 -18.03
CA ARG A 453 -11.55 17.50 -17.95
C ARG A 453 -11.80 17.96 -16.51
N PRO A 454 -12.08 19.25 -16.26
CA PRO A 454 -12.48 19.72 -14.92
C PRO A 454 -13.74 18.96 -14.45
N GLY A 455 -13.76 18.53 -13.19
CA GLY A 455 -14.95 17.92 -12.57
C GLY A 455 -15.21 16.45 -12.90
N ARG A 456 -14.23 15.72 -13.43
CA ARG A 456 -14.31 14.25 -13.60
C ARG A 456 -13.19 13.53 -12.87
#